data_25c21841b2bfe553cf7f03807de52f80
#
_entry.id   25c21841b2bfe553cf7f03807de52f80
#
_cell.length_a   1.000
_cell.length_b   1.000
_cell.length_c   1.000
_cell.angle_alpha   90.00
_cell.angle_beta   90.00
_cell.angle_gamma   90.00
#
_symmetry.space_group_name_H-M   'P 1'
#
loop_
_entity.id
_entity.type
_entity.pdbx_description
1 polymer ?
#
loop_
_entity_poly.entity_id
_entity_poly.type
_entity_poly.pdbx_seq_one_letter_code
_entity_poly.pdbx_strand_id
1 'polypeptide(L)'
;KAPKPDLNLPFEQWSKKDQLRYYRVLVLDKKERLKEKKFMIEGFHLLEEALKSPQYKNCIEKIFIRKDEADNQLVTSLFKDYNYEIMEPYFFEKLTDTVNPPGIIACVRINEQLEFPKESNIVLALDKINNPGNLGTILRTAHWFGVQKVLISGESVDPYNPKCLRATQGAIYNLNIYNSLNLLEELNTNYSDYKIVTTDLKAEKLLSDYKVSKKDKYVIVFGNESNGIDEEI
;
A
#
# COMPACT_ATOMS: atom_id res chain seq x y z
N LYS A 1 -0.71 -30.14 -11.34
CA LYS A 1 0.02 -28.85 -11.11
C LYS A 1 0.59 -28.43 -12.46
N ALA A 2 0.25 -27.23 -12.96
CA ALA A 2 0.90 -26.72 -14.16
C ALA A 2 2.39 -26.52 -13.88
N PRO A 3 3.28 -26.79 -14.84
CA PRO A 3 4.71 -26.56 -14.67
C PRO A 3 4.95 -25.10 -14.29
N LYS A 4 5.91 -24.85 -13.42
CA LYS A 4 6.36 -23.48 -13.11
C LYS A 4 7.02 -22.91 -14.36
N PRO A 5 6.95 -21.57 -14.60
CA PRO A 5 7.69 -20.94 -15.66
C PRO A 5 9.19 -21.23 -15.52
N ASP A 6 9.89 -21.32 -16.64
CA ASP A 6 11.35 -21.41 -16.61
C ASP A 6 11.90 -20.05 -16.16
N LEU A 7 12.33 -19.99 -14.90
CA LEU A 7 12.85 -18.77 -14.29
C LEU A 7 14.20 -18.32 -14.88
N ASN A 8 14.84 -19.13 -15.73
CA ASN A 8 16.05 -18.75 -16.44
C ASN A 8 15.76 -17.91 -17.69
N LEU A 9 14.51 -17.87 -18.14
CA LEU A 9 14.10 -17.02 -19.25
C LEU A 9 13.71 -15.63 -18.78
N PRO A 10 14.02 -14.57 -19.56
CA PRO A 10 13.47 -13.24 -19.33
C PRO A 10 11.93 -13.27 -19.27
N PHE A 11 11.36 -12.42 -18.43
CA PHE A 11 9.90 -12.39 -18.21
C PHE A 11 9.08 -12.23 -19.52
N GLU A 12 9.60 -11.47 -20.47
CA GLU A 12 9.00 -11.23 -21.78
C GLU A 12 8.89 -12.49 -22.65
N GLN A 13 9.73 -13.48 -22.38
CA GLN A 13 9.76 -14.77 -23.07
C GLN A 13 8.86 -15.83 -22.40
N TRP A 14 8.28 -15.52 -21.24
CA TRP A 14 7.35 -16.42 -20.58
C TRP A 14 6.06 -16.55 -21.40
N SER A 15 5.42 -17.72 -21.30
CA SER A 15 4.10 -17.88 -21.88
C SER A 15 3.13 -16.84 -21.31
N LYS A 16 2.15 -16.42 -22.13
CA LYS A 16 1.11 -15.48 -21.66
C LYS A 16 0.42 -15.97 -20.39
N LYS A 17 0.19 -17.27 -20.27
CA LYS A 17 -0.40 -17.90 -19.09
C LYS A 17 0.46 -17.71 -17.84
N ASP A 18 1.79 -17.83 -17.99
CA ASP A 18 2.71 -17.69 -16.88
C ASP A 18 2.88 -16.23 -16.45
N GLN A 19 2.90 -15.30 -17.40
CA GLN A 19 2.87 -13.87 -17.13
C GLN A 19 1.61 -13.48 -16.34
N LEU A 20 0.43 -13.95 -16.76
CA LEU A 20 -0.82 -13.70 -16.04
C LEU A 20 -0.80 -14.31 -14.62
N ARG A 21 -0.24 -15.51 -14.49
CA ARG A 21 -0.09 -16.16 -13.20
C ARG A 21 0.82 -15.34 -12.25
N TYR A 22 1.90 -14.79 -12.76
CA TYR A 22 2.79 -13.91 -11.99
C TYR A 22 2.02 -12.71 -11.43
N TYR A 23 1.30 -11.96 -12.27
CA TYR A 23 0.52 -10.82 -11.79
C TYR A 23 -0.61 -11.23 -10.83
N ARG A 24 -1.27 -12.37 -11.10
CA ARG A 24 -2.29 -12.91 -10.20
C ARG A 24 -1.74 -13.24 -8.81
N VAL A 25 -0.52 -13.74 -8.74
CA VAL A 25 0.15 -14.03 -7.45
C VAL A 25 0.42 -12.73 -6.69
N LEU A 26 0.81 -11.65 -7.36
CA LEU A 26 0.96 -10.32 -6.72
C LEU A 26 -0.36 -9.78 -6.14
N VAL A 27 -1.51 -10.12 -6.73
CA VAL A 27 -2.82 -9.77 -6.16
C VAL A 27 -3.07 -10.54 -4.85
N LEU A 28 -2.74 -11.83 -4.82
CA LEU A 28 -3.17 -12.75 -3.76
C LEU A 28 -2.19 -12.89 -2.60
N ASP A 29 -0.88 -12.82 -2.86
CA ASP A 29 0.16 -13.25 -1.91
C ASP A 29 1.03 -12.09 -1.41
N LYS A 30 0.98 -11.83 -0.08
CA LYS A 30 1.83 -10.85 0.61
C LYS A 30 3.32 -11.15 0.41
N LYS A 31 3.73 -12.44 0.50
CA LYS A 31 5.15 -12.81 0.42
C LYS A 31 5.74 -12.50 -0.94
N GLU A 32 4.98 -12.76 -2.00
CA GLU A 32 5.44 -12.45 -3.36
C GLU A 32 5.48 -10.93 -3.59
N ARG A 33 4.53 -10.14 -3.07
CA ARG A 33 4.62 -8.66 -3.15
C ARG A 33 5.87 -8.11 -2.48
N LEU A 34 6.18 -8.61 -1.29
CA LEU A 34 7.38 -8.19 -0.55
C LEU A 34 8.68 -8.60 -1.26
N LYS A 35 8.72 -9.82 -1.78
CA LYS A 35 9.87 -10.37 -2.52
C LYS A 35 10.12 -9.60 -3.81
N GLU A 36 9.09 -9.38 -4.60
CA GLU A 36 9.17 -8.70 -5.90
C GLU A 36 9.20 -7.17 -5.76
N LYS A 37 8.89 -6.65 -4.56
CA LYS A 37 8.72 -5.21 -4.29
C LYS A 37 7.72 -4.56 -5.24
N LYS A 38 6.61 -5.26 -5.50
CA LYS A 38 5.56 -4.84 -6.43
C LYS A 38 4.18 -5.12 -5.85
N PHE A 39 3.22 -4.34 -6.28
CA PHE A 39 1.82 -4.51 -5.94
C PHE A 39 0.92 -4.22 -7.12
N MET A 40 -0.33 -4.70 -7.03
CA MET A 40 -1.33 -4.49 -8.06
C MET A 40 -2.37 -3.50 -7.56
N ILE A 41 -2.65 -2.49 -8.36
CA ILE A 41 -3.72 -1.53 -8.12
C ILE A 41 -4.87 -1.79 -9.10
N GLU A 42 -6.09 -1.55 -8.66
CA GLU A 42 -7.30 -1.76 -9.43
C GLU A 42 -8.16 -0.50 -9.41
N GLY A 43 -8.52 -0.02 -10.59
CA GLY A 43 -9.37 1.14 -10.79
C GLY A 43 -8.66 2.40 -11.27
N PHE A 44 -9.43 3.21 -12.02
CA PHE A 44 -8.95 4.45 -12.63
C PHE A 44 -8.42 5.44 -11.59
N HIS A 45 -9.13 5.62 -10.50
CA HIS A 45 -8.75 6.60 -9.47
C HIS A 45 -7.36 6.31 -8.87
N LEU A 46 -7.09 5.06 -8.47
CA LEU A 46 -5.77 4.71 -7.93
C LEU A 46 -4.65 4.89 -8.95
N LEU A 47 -4.93 4.58 -10.21
CA LEU A 47 -3.95 4.77 -11.28
C LEU A 47 -3.71 6.26 -11.57
N GLU A 48 -4.75 7.08 -11.61
CA GLU A 48 -4.61 8.54 -11.76
C GLU A 48 -3.79 9.16 -10.63
N GLU A 49 -4.03 8.76 -9.38
CA GLU A 49 -3.25 9.25 -8.24
C GLU A 49 -1.78 8.81 -8.33
N ALA A 50 -1.49 7.58 -8.81
CA ALA A 50 -0.12 7.15 -9.07
C ALA A 50 0.56 7.99 -10.16
N LEU A 51 -0.17 8.31 -11.25
CA LEU A 51 0.31 9.14 -12.35
C LEU A 51 0.60 10.58 -11.93
N LYS A 52 -0.22 11.14 -11.04
CA LYS A 52 -0.04 12.49 -10.49
C LYS A 52 1.10 12.55 -9.47
N SER A 53 1.46 11.42 -8.86
CA SER A 53 2.53 11.38 -7.86
C SER A 53 3.90 11.51 -8.51
N PRO A 54 4.71 12.54 -8.21
CA PRO A 54 6.07 12.65 -8.70
C PRO A 54 6.94 11.46 -8.33
N GLN A 55 6.62 10.80 -7.23
CA GLN A 55 7.37 9.69 -6.65
C GLN A 55 6.95 8.34 -7.19
N TYR A 56 5.72 8.20 -7.74
CA TYR A 56 5.19 6.91 -8.20
C TYR A 56 4.92 6.82 -9.71
N LYS A 57 4.81 7.94 -10.43
CA LYS A 57 4.55 7.93 -11.89
C LYS A 57 5.54 7.05 -12.68
N ASN A 58 6.81 7.03 -12.27
CA ASN A 58 7.86 6.21 -12.87
C ASN A 58 7.97 4.79 -12.27
N CYS A 59 7.08 4.45 -11.33
CA CYS A 59 7.01 3.12 -10.74
C CYS A 59 5.94 2.23 -11.38
N ILE A 60 5.12 2.78 -12.29
CA ILE A 60 4.13 2.02 -13.04
C ILE A 60 4.84 1.20 -14.11
N GLU A 61 4.81 -0.13 -13.97
CA GLU A 61 5.54 -1.04 -14.87
C GLU A 61 4.66 -1.60 -16.00
N LYS A 62 3.40 -1.88 -15.69
CA LYS A 62 2.47 -2.46 -16.68
C LYS A 62 1.04 -2.07 -16.33
N ILE A 63 0.28 -1.71 -17.35
CA ILE A 63 -1.16 -1.43 -17.25
C ILE A 63 -1.92 -2.47 -18.06
N PHE A 64 -3.00 -2.98 -17.50
CA PHE A 64 -3.95 -3.87 -18.19
C PHE A 64 -5.28 -3.16 -18.31
N ILE A 65 -5.80 -3.10 -19.53
CA ILE A 65 -7.07 -2.45 -19.85
C ILE A 65 -8.01 -3.51 -20.39
N ARG A 66 -9.19 -3.63 -19.80
CA ARG A 66 -10.22 -4.53 -20.33
C ARG A 66 -10.73 -3.99 -21.65
N LYS A 67 -10.98 -4.85 -22.62
CA LYS A 67 -11.26 -4.50 -24.00
C LYS A 67 -12.44 -3.53 -24.17
N ASP A 68 -13.49 -3.67 -23.38
CA ASP A 68 -14.65 -2.78 -23.40
C ASP A 68 -14.36 -1.36 -22.90
N GLU A 69 -13.27 -1.17 -22.15
CA GLU A 69 -12.78 0.16 -21.72
C GLU A 69 -11.77 0.76 -22.69
N ALA A 70 -11.23 -0.04 -23.62
CA ALA A 70 -10.17 0.41 -24.55
C ALA A 70 -10.68 1.40 -25.61
N ASP A 71 -11.97 1.37 -25.92
CA ASP A 71 -12.62 2.29 -26.87
C ASP A 71 -12.79 3.71 -26.31
N ASN A 72 -12.57 3.88 -25.00
CA ASN A 72 -12.55 5.17 -24.36
C ASN A 72 -11.25 5.90 -24.72
N GLN A 73 -11.35 6.87 -25.63
CA GLN A 73 -10.19 7.66 -26.11
C GLN A 73 -9.43 8.35 -24.98
N LEU A 74 -10.11 8.70 -23.89
CA LEU A 74 -9.46 9.29 -22.70
C LEU A 74 -8.50 8.28 -22.06
N VAL A 75 -8.91 7.01 -21.97
CA VAL A 75 -8.12 5.93 -21.39
C VAL A 75 -6.84 5.70 -22.19
N THR A 76 -6.98 5.54 -23.51
CA THR A 76 -5.81 5.27 -24.37
C THR A 76 -4.87 6.47 -24.50
N SER A 77 -5.39 7.69 -24.46
CA SER A 77 -4.56 8.90 -24.52
C SER A 77 -3.74 9.15 -23.25
N LEU A 78 -4.31 8.81 -22.07
CA LEU A 78 -3.62 8.94 -20.78
C LEU A 78 -2.44 7.97 -20.62
N PHE A 79 -2.51 6.81 -21.27
CA PHE A 79 -1.53 5.72 -21.08
C PHE A 79 -0.61 5.49 -22.27
N LYS A 80 -0.65 6.33 -23.32
CA LYS A 80 0.16 6.17 -24.54
C LYS A 80 1.66 6.04 -24.29
N ASP A 81 2.16 6.67 -23.21
CA ASP A 81 3.58 6.69 -22.84
C ASP A 81 3.95 5.57 -21.85
N TYR A 82 2.98 4.72 -21.50
CA TYR A 82 3.15 3.61 -20.57
C TYR A 82 3.03 2.26 -21.27
N ASN A 83 3.66 1.25 -20.71
CA ASN A 83 3.52 -0.13 -21.17
C ASN A 83 2.13 -0.65 -20.82
N TYR A 84 1.18 -0.60 -21.73
CA TYR A 84 -0.17 -1.12 -21.51
C TYR A 84 -0.52 -2.29 -22.43
N GLU A 85 -1.51 -3.02 -22.04
CA GLU A 85 -2.03 -4.17 -22.76
C GLU A 85 -3.55 -4.22 -22.68
N ILE A 86 -4.21 -4.34 -23.84
CA ILE A 86 -5.65 -4.56 -23.93
C ILE A 86 -5.93 -6.04 -23.79
N MET A 87 -6.82 -6.41 -22.87
CA MET A 87 -7.15 -7.80 -22.55
C MET A 87 -8.63 -8.11 -22.79
N GLU A 88 -8.88 -9.29 -23.31
CA GLU A 88 -10.24 -9.83 -23.33
C GLU A 88 -10.79 -9.99 -21.89
N PRO A 89 -12.09 -9.74 -21.65
CA PRO A 89 -12.70 -9.76 -20.32
C PRO A 89 -12.36 -11.03 -19.52
N TYR A 90 -12.42 -12.17 -20.13
CA TYR A 90 -12.12 -13.46 -19.50
C TYR A 90 -10.70 -13.55 -18.90
N PHE A 91 -9.69 -12.96 -19.52
CA PHE A 91 -8.33 -12.94 -19.00
C PHE A 91 -8.15 -11.83 -17.96
N PHE A 92 -8.80 -10.70 -18.16
CA PHE A 92 -8.78 -9.58 -17.24
C PHE A 92 -9.36 -9.96 -15.87
N GLU A 93 -10.51 -10.64 -15.85
CA GLU A 93 -11.17 -11.12 -14.64
C GLU A 93 -10.30 -12.06 -13.78
N LYS A 94 -9.32 -12.74 -14.38
CA LYS A 94 -8.36 -13.55 -13.65
C LYS A 94 -7.33 -12.75 -12.87
N LEU A 95 -7.13 -11.48 -13.19
CA LEU A 95 -6.21 -10.60 -12.50
C LEU A 95 -6.87 -9.81 -11.37
N THR A 96 -8.20 -9.75 -11.34
CA THR A 96 -8.93 -8.91 -10.39
C THR A 96 -9.32 -9.65 -9.13
N ASP A 97 -9.51 -8.90 -8.04
CA ASP A 97 -9.97 -9.35 -6.73
C ASP A 97 -11.44 -8.91 -6.48
N THR A 98 -12.02 -8.12 -7.38
CA THR A 98 -13.38 -7.58 -7.22
C THR A 98 -14.40 -8.33 -8.08
N VAL A 99 -15.64 -8.38 -7.59
CA VAL A 99 -16.77 -9.00 -8.30
C VAL A 99 -17.14 -8.22 -9.56
N ASN A 100 -17.04 -6.88 -9.50
CA ASN A 100 -17.29 -5.98 -10.62
C ASN A 100 -16.02 -5.18 -10.91
N PRO A 101 -15.10 -5.72 -11.71
CA PRO A 101 -13.82 -5.06 -11.97
C PRO A 101 -14.01 -3.75 -12.73
N PRO A 102 -13.34 -2.67 -12.34
CA PRO A 102 -13.46 -1.35 -12.97
C PRO A 102 -12.79 -1.25 -14.36
N GLY A 103 -12.33 -2.35 -14.93
CA GLY A 103 -11.78 -2.41 -16.28
C GLY A 103 -10.33 -1.98 -16.45
N ILE A 104 -9.66 -1.58 -15.38
CA ILE A 104 -8.23 -1.25 -15.39
C ILE A 104 -7.51 -1.79 -14.17
N ILE A 105 -6.31 -2.34 -14.39
CA ILE A 105 -5.39 -2.83 -13.35
C ILE A 105 -3.98 -2.40 -13.73
N ALA A 106 -3.15 -2.07 -12.74
CA ALA A 106 -1.74 -1.81 -13.01
C ALA A 106 -0.82 -2.50 -12.00
N CYS A 107 0.34 -2.91 -12.49
CA CYS A 107 1.46 -3.35 -11.66
C CYS A 107 2.34 -2.15 -11.36
N VAL A 108 2.60 -1.92 -10.09
CA VAL A 108 3.36 -0.79 -9.58
C VAL A 108 4.49 -1.28 -8.68
N ARG A 109 5.69 -0.76 -8.88
CA ARG A 109 6.83 -1.02 -8.01
C ARG A 109 6.71 -0.23 -6.71
N ILE A 110 7.03 -0.86 -5.58
CA ILE A 110 7.10 -0.17 -4.29
C ILE A 110 8.27 0.83 -4.33
N ASN A 111 7.98 2.09 -4.05
CA ASN A 111 9.02 3.08 -3.83
C ASN A 111 9.35 3.12 -2.33
N GLU A 112 10.51 2.60 -1.96
CA GLU A 112 10.93 2.47 -0.57
C GLU A 112 11.54 3.77 -0.01
N GLN A 113 11.79 4.76 -0.87
CA GLN A 113 12.44 6.01 -0.49
C GLN A 113 11.64 7.19 -1.03
N LEU A 114 10.59 7.57 -0.31
CA LEU A 114 9.87 8.79 -0.62
C LEU A 114 10.59 9.98 0.04
N GLU A 115 10.80 11.03 -0.74
CA GLU A 115 11.38 12.28 -0.26
C GLU A 115 10.27 13.27 0.06
N PHE A 116 10.40 13.93 1.20
CA PHE A 116 9.48 14.99 1.64
C PHE A 116 10.23 16.29 1.86
N PRO A 117 9.69 17.44 1.41
CA PRO A 117 10.33 18.76 1.57
C PRO A 117 10.51 19.16 3.04
N LYS A 118 9.69 18.61 3.93
CA LYS A 118 9.71 18.87 5.36
C LYS A 118 9.32 17.60 6.10
N GLU A 119 10.13 17.19 7.06
CA GLU A 119 9.81 16.07 7.93
C GLU A 119 8.69 16.42 8.92
N SER A 120 7.77 15.45 9.08
CA SER A 120 6.75 15.53 10.13
C SER A 120 7.37 15.17 11.49
N ASN A 121 7.01 15.91 12.53
CA ASN A 121 7.34 15.56 13.89
C ASN A 121 6.45 14.44 14.47
N ILE A 122 5.51 13.94 13.67
CA ILE A 122 4.58 12.89 14.06
C ILE A 122 4.84 11.67 13.19
N VAL A 123 5.05 10.55 13.86
CA VAL A 123 5.12 9.21 13.29
C VAL A 123 3.92 8.41 13.78
N LEU A 124 3.32 7.65 12.92
CA LEU A 124 2.22 6.75 13.27
C LEU A 124 2.77 5.33 13.39
N ALA A 125 2.44 4.64 14.48
CA ALA A 125 2.76 3.23 14.67
C ALA A 125 1.47 2.42 14.80
N LEU A 126 1.40 1.32 14.07
CA LEU A 126 0.21 0.48 13.96
C LEU A 126 0.54 -0.95 14.42
N ASP A 127 -0.06 -1.35 15.55
CA ASP A 127 0.18 -2.65 16.14
C ASP A 127 -0.99 -3.61 15.86
N LYS A 128 -0.69 -4.73 15.20
CA LYS A 128 -1.62 -5.85 14.95
C LYS A 128 -2.95 -5.45 14.30
N ILE A 129 -2.92 -4.47 13.40
CA ILE A 129 -4.11 -4.06 12.64
C ILE A 129 -4.47 -5.15 11.63
N ASN A 130 -5.62 -5.82 11.80
CA ASN A 130 -5.97 -7.01 11.04
C ASN A 130 -6.98 -6.75 9.90
N ASN A 131 -7.71 -5.64 9.95
CA ASN A 131 -8.68 -5.31 8.91
C ASN A 131 -8.05 -4.42 7.82
N PRO A 132 -7.97 -4.88 6.55
CA PRO A 132 -7.36 -4.10 5.47
C PRO A 132 -8.12 -2.80 5.16
N GLY A 133 -9.44 -2.75 5.38
CA GLY A 133 -10.23 -1.53 5.24
C GLY A 133 -9.88 -0.49 6.31
N ASN A 134 -9.73 -0.93 7.56
CA ASN A 134 -9.31 -0.06 8.67
C ASN A 134 -7.89 0.45 8.44
N LEU A 135 -6.96 -0.42 8.07
CA LEU A 135 -5.60 -0.01 7.74
C LEU A 135 -5.59 1.07 6.63
N GLY A 136 -6.29 0.84 5.53
CA GLY A 136 -6.37 1.80 4.43
C GLY A 136 -7.00 3.14 4.84
N THR A 137 -8.03 3.12 5.69
CA THR A 137 -8.65 4.32 6.24
C THR A 137 -7.70 5.09 7.15
N ILE A 138 -6.95 4.39 7.99
CA ILE A 138 -5.93 5.00 8.85
C ILE A 138 -4.83 5.66 8.00
N LEU A 139 -4.32 4.96 6.98
CA LEU A 139 -3.31 5.51 6.07
C LEU A 139 -3.82 6.75 5.33
N ARG A 140 -5.05 6.73 4.84
CA ARG A 140 -5.71 7.89 4.21
C ARG A 140 -5.82 9.08 5.17
N THR A 141 -6.23 8.82 6.41
CA THR A 141 -6.34 9.85 7.46
C THR A 141 -4.98 10.41 7.81
N ALA A 142 -3.97 9.55 7.99
CA ALA A 142 -2.59 9.96 8.27
C ALA A 142 -2.07 10.93 7.20
N HIS A 143 -2.23 10.58 5.93
CA HIS A 143 -1.87 11.47 4.82
C HIS A 143 -2.61 12.80 4.86
N TRP A 144 -3.92 12.80 5.11
CA TRP A 144 -4.74 14.00 5.20
C TRP A 144 -4.25 14.97 6.28
N PHE A 145 -3.78 14.46 7.41
CA PHE A 145 -3.22 15.24 8.52
C PHE A 145 -1.72 15.53 8.39
N GLY A 146 -1.09 15.19 7.26
CA GLY A 146 0.32 15.49 6.98
C GLY A 146 1.31 14.57 7.71
N VAL A 147 0.87 13.44 8.24
CA VAL A 147 1.77 12.38 8.70
C VAL A 147 2.40 11.73 7.49
N GLN A 148 3.72 11.60 7.48
CA GLN A 148 4.49 11.10 6.34
C GLN A 148 5.08 9.71 6.58
N LYS A 149 5.25 9.32 7.84
CA LYS A 149 5.92 8.07 8.24
C LYS A 149 4.97 7.20 9.04
N VAL A 150 4.81 5.96 8.60
CA VAL A 150 3.95 4.96 9.24
C VAL A 150 4.73 3.68 9.46
N LEU A 151 4.77 3.22 10.72
CA LEU A 151 5.38 1.97 11.16
C LEU A 151 4.27 0.93 11.32
N ILE A 152 4.42 -0.24 10.74
CA ILE A 152 3.41 -1.29 10.78
C ILE A 152 4.03 -2.59 11.31
N SER A 153 3.45 -3.17 12.36
CA SER A 153 3.91 -4.43 12.93
C SER A 153 3.82 -5.59 11.94
N GLY A 154 4.71 -6.57 12.09
CA GLY A 154 4.74 -7.76 11.23
C GLY A 154 3.45 -8.58 11.25
N GLU A 155 2.70 -8.52 12.36
CA GLU A 155 1.43 -9.20 12.56
C GLU A 155 0.24 -8.46 11.92
N SER A 156 0.43 -7.23 11.45
CA SER A 156 -0.60 -6.47 10.76
C SER A 156 -0.84 -6.97 9.34
N VAL A 157 -2.03 -6.66 8.83
CA VAL A 157 -2.35 -6.89 7.41
C VAL A 157 -1.42 -6.07 6.52
N ASP A 158 -1.17 -6.58 5.33
CA ASP A 158 -0.30 -5.96 4.35
C ASP A 158 -0.91 -4.64 3.80
N PRO A 159 -0.21 -3.50 3.87
CA PRO A 159 -0.68 -2.23 3.32
C PRO A 159 -0.87 -2.27 1.79
N TYR A 160 -0.17 -3.16 1.09
CA TYR A 160 -0.30 -3.38 -0.35
C TYR A 160 -1.34 -4.44 -0.73
N ASN A 161 -2.14 -4.90 0.23
CA ASN A 161 -3.31 -5.73 -0.04
C ASN A 161 -4.32 -4.94 -0.90
N PRO A 162 -4.92 -5.51 -1.96
CA PRO A 162 -5.84 -4.79 -2.86
C PRO A 162 -7.00 -4.08 -2.14
N LYS A 163 -7.57 -4.71 -1.10
CA LYS A 163 -8.65 -4.08 -0.30
C LYS A 163 -8.13 -2.88 0.51
N CYS A 164 -6.91 -2.98 1.06
CA CYS A 164 -6.27 -1.85 1.75
C CYS A 164 -6.01 -0.71 0.76
N LEU A 165 -5.39 -1.00 -0.38
CA LEU A 165 -5.08 -0.02 -1.42
C LEU A 165 -6.33 0.76 -1.86
N ARG A 166 -7.45 0.07 -2.11
CA ARG A 166 -8.72 0.74 -2.44
C ARG A 166 -9.18 1.69 -1.33
N ALA A 167 -9.03 1.30 -0.07
CA ALA A 167 -9.41 2.14 1.06
C ALA A 167 -8.49 3.36 1.26
N THR A 168 -7.23 3.29 0.84
CA THR A 168 -6.30 4.42 0.91
C THR A 168 -6.66 5.57 -0.02
N GLN A 169 -7.42 5.34 -1.08
CA GLN A 169 -7.77 6.33 -2.11
C GLN A 169 -6.54 7.09 -2.65
N GLY A 170 -5.41 6.39 -2.85
CA GLY A 170 -4.16 6.98 -3.36
C GLY A 170 -3.20 7.53 -2.29
N ALA A 171 -3.60 7.61 -1.02
CA ALA A 171 -2.72 8.07 0.05
C ALA A 171 -1.41 7.25 0.17
N ILE A 172 -1.44 5.99 -0.27
CA ILE A 172 -0.28 5.09 -0.28
C ILE A 172 0.93 5.67 -1.01
N TYR A 173 0.72 6.53 -2.00
CA TYR A 173 1.77 7.14 -2.81
C TYR A 173 2.47 8.31 -2.14
N ASN A 174 2.00 8.72 -0.97
CA ASN A 174 2.47 9.89 -0.24
C ASN A 174 2.89 9.56 1.20
N LEU A 175 3.13 8.28 1.50
CA LEU A 175 3.51 7.82 2.83
C LEU A 175 4.75 6.92 2.77
N ASN A 176 5.73 7.18 3.62
CA ASN A 176 6.80 6.22 3.91
C ASN A 176 6.27 5.15 4.85
N ILE A 177 6.05 3.96 4.31
CA ILE A 177 5.51 2.82 5.05
C ILE A 177 6.62 1.82 5.35
N TYR A 178 6.91 1.67 6.62
CA TYR A 178 7.81 0.65 7.15
C TYR A 178 6.95 -0.51 7.65
N ASN A 179 7.00 -1.60 6.91
CA ASN A 179 6.11 -2.73 7.08
C ASN A 179 6.84 -3.95 7.64
N SER A 180 6.11 -4.83 8.32
CA SER A 180 6.62 -6.09 8.88
C SER A 180 7.66 -5.91 9.98
N LEU A 181 7.53 -4.86 10.78
CA LEU A 181 8.45 -4.52 11.87
C LEU A 181 8.17 -5.33 13.15
N ASN A 182 9.24 -5.54 13.93
CA ASN A 182 9.11 -5.71 15.37
C ASN A 182 8.99 -4.29 15.96
N LEU A 183 7.77 -3.86 16.30
CA LEU A 183 7.51 -2.48 16.71
C LEU A 183 8.25 -2.11 17.99
N LEU A 184 8.31 -2.99 18.99
CA LEU A 184 9.00 -2.72 20.25
C LEU A 184 10.49 -2.44 20.01
N GLU A 185 11.14 -3.27 19.21
CA GLU A 185 12.55 -3.08 18.86
C GLU A 185 12.77 -1.79 18.06
N GLU A 186 11.91 -1.53 17.08
CA GLU A 186 11.97 -0.33 16.22
C GLU A 186 11.82 0.94 17.06
N LEU A 187 10.83 1.00 17.97
CA LEU A 187 10.58 2.15 18.83
C LEU A 187 11.76 2.40 19.77
N ASN A 188 12.32 1.36 20.38
CA ASN A 188 13.45 1.49 21.29
C ASN A 188 14.75 1.90 20.60
N THR A 189 14.95 1.46 19.36
CA THR A 189 16.20 1.70 18.62
C THR A 189 16.19 3.03 17.88
N ASN A 190 15.14 3.31 17.13
CA ASN A 190 15.12 4.41 16.18
C ASN A 190 14.24 5.59 16.61
N TYR A 191 13.44 5.43 17.69
CA TYR A 191 12.51 6.46 18.17
C TYR A 191 12.64 6.75 19.67
N SER A 192 13.79 6.43 20.27
CA SER A 192 14.06 6.64 21.71
C SER A 192 14.00 8.11 22.13
N ASP A 193 14.20 9.06 21.20
CA ASP A 193 14.07 10.51 21.41
C ASP A 193 12.65 11.05 21.16
N TYR A 194 11.70 10.18 20.77
CA TYR A 194 10.31 10.55 20.56
C TYR A 194 9.48 10.30 21.82
N LYS A 195 8.43 11.10 22.00
CA LYS A 195 7.40 10.83 22.99
C LYS A 195 6.42 9.80 22.44
N ILE A 196 6.39 8.62 23.03
CA ILE A 196 5.48 7.56 22.66
C ILE A 196 4.12 7.83 23.31
N VAL A 197 3.06 7.89 22.49
CA VAL A 197 1.69 8.10 22.93
C VAL A 197 0.87 6.92 22.48
N THR A 198 0.46 6.08 23.41
CA THR A 198 -0.40 4.92 23.16
C THR A 198 -1.88 5.28 23.33
N THR A 199 -2.75 4.64 22.55
CA THR A 199 -4.20 4.78 22.67
C THR A 199 -4.77 3.55 23.36
N ASP A 200 -5.44 3.72 24.49
CA ASP A 200 -6.04 2.63 25.26
C ASP A 200 -7.44 3.04 25.76
N LEU A 201 -8.37 2.07 25.75
CA LEU A 201 -9.73 2.26 26.29
C LEU A 201 -9.73 2.46 27.83
N LYS A 202 -8.68 2.00 28.50
CA LYS A 202 -8.49 2.14 29.96
C LYS A 202 -7.63 3.34 30.33
N ALA A 203 -7.28 4.18 29.35
CA ALA A 203 -6.45 5.35 29.61
C ALA A 203 -7.13 6.31 30.61
N GLU A 204 -6.39 6.74 31.62
CA GLU A 204 -6.88 7.71 32.62
C GLU A 204 -6.95 9.14 32.06
N LYS A 205 -6.17 9.43 31.00
CA LYS A 205 -6.09 10.77 30.39
C LYS A 205 -6.82 10.79 29.06
N LEU A 206 -7.62 11.83 28.85
CA LEU A 206 -8.21 12.10 27.54
C LEU A 206 -7.20 12.79 26.63
N LEU A 207 -7.32 12.60 25.33
CA LEU A 207 -6.48 13.27 24.34
C LEU A 207 -6.56 14.80 24.45
N SER A 208 -7.73 15.34 24.82
CA SER A 208 -7.94 16.77 25.09
C SER A 208 -7.07 17.33 26.22
N ASP A 209 -6.66 16.49 27.17
CA ASP A 209 -5.88 16.88 28.33
C ASP A 209 -4.38 16.84 28.05
N TYR A 210 -4.01 16.30 26.88
CA TYR A 210 -2.62 16.14 26.47
C TYR A 210 -2.09 17.42 25.83
N LYS A 211 -1.09 18.05 26.47
CA LYS A 211 -0.45 19.25 25.94
C LYS A 211 0.60 18.88 24.90
N VAL A 212 0.27 19.08 23.64
CA VAL A 212 1.18 18.86 22.51
C VAL A 212 2.06 20.08 22.30
N SER A 213 3.37 19.90 22.20
CA SER A 213 4.31 20.93 21.81
C SER A 213 4.75 20.75 20.36
N LYS A 214 4.76 21.82 19.57
CA LYS A 214 5.28 21.81 18.20
C LYS A 214 6.79 21.53 18.08
N LYS A 215 7.51 21.62 19.20
CA LYS A 215 8.96 21.36 19.27
C LYS A 215 9.29 19.90 19.53
N ASP A 216 8.31 19.15 20.06
CA ASP A 216 8.50 17.75 20.41
C ASP A 216 8.22 16.85 19.22
N LYS A 217 8.81 15.68 19.24
CA LYS A 217 8.57 14.59 18.30
C LYS A 217 7.68 13.53 18.97
N TYR A 218 6.75 12.99 18.24
CA TYR A 218 5.77 12.02 18.75
C TYR A 218 5.68 10.78 17.88
N VAL A 219 5.56 9.62 18.52
CA VAL A 219 5.04 8.42 17.90
C VAL A 219 3.66 8.16 18.51
N ILE A 220 2.63 8.16 17.68
CA ILE A 220 1.27 7.82 18.10
C ILE A 220 1.02 6.36 17.75
N VAL A 221 0.71 5.54 18.73
CA VAL A 221 0.50 4.11 18.58
C VAL A 221 -0.99 3.78 18.63
N PHE A 222 -1.49 3.12 17.59
CA PHE A 222 -2.82 2.51 17.55
C PHE A 222 -2.69 0.99 17.52
N GLY A 223 -3.49 0.33 18.32
CA GLY A 223 -3.53 -1.12 18.42
C GLY A 223 -4.69 -1.77 17.69
N ASN A 224 -4.75 -3.09 17.81
CA ASN A 224 -5.84 -3.92 17.33
C ASN A 224 -7.18 -3.52 17.95
N GLU A 225 -8.27 -3.64 17.18
CA GLU A 225 -9.62 -3.23 17.62
C GLU A 225 -10.14 -4.04 18.81
N SER A 226 -9.69 -5.27 18.97
CA SER A 226 -10.15 -6.19 20.02
C SER A 226 -9.16 -6.33 21.17
N ASN A 227 -7.88 -6.38 20.86
CA ASN A 227 -6.81 -6.71 21.81
C ASN A 227 -6.01 -5.48 22.29
N GLY A 228 -6.22 -4.32 21.64
CA GLY A 228 -5.45 -3.12 21.95
C GLY A 228 -4.01 -3.19 21.42
N ILE A 229 -3.12 -2.50 22.10
CA ILE A 229 -1.67 -2.45 21.85
C ILE A 229 -1.01 -3.53 22.69
N ASP A 230 0.11 -4.07 22.22
CA ASP A 230 0.92 -5.01 23.00
C ASP A 230 1.39 -4.37 24.31
N GLU A 231 1.29 -5.12 25.42
CA GLU A 231 1.61 -4.61 26.76
C GLU A 231 3.10 -4.22 26.92
N GLU A 232 3.97 -4.73 26.04
CA GLU A 232 5.40 -4.40 26.06
C GLU A 232 5.73 -3.07 25.36
N ILE A 233 4.80 -2.53 24.56
CA ILE A 233 4.90 -1.23 23.87
C ILE A 233 4.42 -0.11 24.78
#